data_b0fd1e1683f24f63a2fde6fe5d9eb46d
#
_entry.id   b0fd1e1683f24f63a2fde6fe5d9eb46d
#
_cell.length_a   1.000
_cell.length_b   1.000
_cell.length_c   1.000
_cell.angle_alpha   90.00
_cell.angle_beta   90.00
_cell.angle_gamma   90.00
#
_symmetry.space_group_name_H-M   'P 1'
#
loop_
_entity.id
_entity.type
_entity.pdbx_description
1 polymer ?
#
loop_
_entity_poly.entity_id
_entity_poly.type
_entity_poly.pdbx_seq_one_letter_code
_entity_poly.pdbx_strand_id
1 'polypeptide(L)'
;MKNTNWNDPNFQGFGRQPRPKRERHAVGTPVGRTLLNIAVTLVFAAVYFYIVLPPISLKSEDFYVFVLLVCAVYGGCAILTSGFQGTGAKGYFTFLKKQCTVPLIAAAALIVTALVGAVIGWQLFRAGDYRDLLTVTDGDFAAEVEEISYDQIPMLDANSATKLGNRKLGELADMVSQFEVADDYTQINYQGRPVRVTPLRYGDIIKWLNNRADGLPAYLLIDMVTQNVEVIRLDEGIHYTTAEHFSRNLYRHLRFHYPTYMFDEPAFEIDENGDPWWVCPRVSHTIGLFGGRDIIGAVLVNAVTGESAYYKTGDVPNWVDHVYTAELIMQQYDYHGAYVNGFINSLFGQRDVTVTTEGYNYIAIGDDVYMYTGVTSVVSDESNIGFILSNQRTKETRFYLVAGAKEYSAMDSAQGQVQQMKYTATFPLLLNISDQPTYFMALKDAAELVKMYAMVNVSQYQIVATGDTVASCEANYRRILAEKGLVSADDADLPLTGQSEVSGVLADIRSAVVDGNTLCYLRLTGDEHYYVISAAQQPEVVIFNVGDSVAIRYAEVEGTILTADSVTRTAAQTAPVVEETETDGAA
;
A
#
# COMPACT_ATOMS: atom_id res chain seq x y z
N MET A 1 63.48 48.00 -30.12
CA MET A 1 63.53 46.78 -29.29
C MET A 1 64.59 47.03 -28.23
N LYS A 2 64.19 47.33 -26.96
CA LYS A 2 65.11 47.53 -25.85
C LYS A 2 65.14 46.24 -25.03
N ASN A 3 66.34 45.62 -25.00
CA ASN A 3 66.63 44.47 -24.18
C ASN A 3 66.54 44.86 -22.68
N THR A 4 65.64 44.32 -21.97
CA THR A 4 65.53 44.39 -20.50
C THR A 4 66.50 43.39 -19.90
N ASN A 5 67.52 43.88 -19.23
CA ASN A 5 68.57 43.06 -18.58
C ASN A 5 68.04 42.54 -17.21
N TRP A 6 67.93 41.26 -17.00
CA TRP A 6 67.32 40.59 -15.82
C TRP A 6 68.31 40.48 -14.64
N ASN A 7 69.53 41.08 -14.71
CA ASN A 7 70.53 40.91 -13.66
C ASN A 7 70.83 42.28 -12.96
N ASP A 8 69.80 43.00 -12.52
CA ASP A 8 69.96 44.17 -11.67
C ASP A 8 69.90 43.72 -10.19
N PRO A 9 71.02 43.87 -9.40
CA PRO A 9 71.05 43.48 -8.01
C PRO A 9 70.10 44.28 -7.09
N ASN A 10 69.46 45.34 -7.61
CA ASN A 10 68.57 46.21 -6.86
C ASN A 10 67.05 45.91 -7.13
N PHE A 11 66.72 44.81 -7.83
CA PHE A 11 65.35 44.45 -8.00
C PHE A 11 64.79 43.78 -6.70
N GLN A 12 64.38 44.66 -5.75
CA GLN A 12 63.58 44.25 -4.60
C GLN A 12 62.22 43.79 -5.13
N GLY A 13 62.09 42.48 -5.34
CA GLY A 13 60.83 41.86 -5.64
C GLY A 13 59.77 42.26 -4.57
N PHE A 14 58.62 42.73 -5.04
CA PHE A 14 57.46 42.96 -4.19
C PHE A 14 57.08 41.63 -3.48
N GLY A 15 57.80 41.37 -2.37
CA GLY A 15 57.41 40.32 -1.43
C GLY A 15 55.99 40.64 -0.96
N ARG A 16 55.03 39.84 -1.36
CA ARG A 16 53.68 39.86 -0.76
C ARG A 16 53.89 39.77 0.75
N GLN A 17 53.77 40.93 1.45
CA GLN A 17 53.70 40.91 2.90
C GLN A 17 52.61 39.91 3.31
N PRO A 18 52.89 38.94 4.17
CA PRO A 18 51.86 38.04 4.69
C PRO A 18 50.80 38.95 5.33
N ARG A 19 49.54 38.85 4.83
CA ARG A 19 48.41 39.57 5.44
C ARG A 19 48.44 39.28 6.93
N PRO A 20 48.40 40.32 7.83
CA PRO A 20 48.41 40.11 9.26
C PRO A 20 47.25 39.14 9.59
N LYS A 21 47.57 38.04 10.22
CA LYS A 21 46.55 37.10 10.74
C LYS A 21 45.65 37.91 11.67
N ARG A 22 44.41 38.10 11.28
CA ARG A 22 43.39 38.79 12.06
C ARG A 22 43.29 38.10 13.40
N GLU A 23 43.82 38.75 14.48
CA GLU A 23 43.73 38.23 15.83
C GLU A 23 42.23 38.13 16.20
N ARG A 24 41.77 36.90 16.42
CA ARG A 24 40.41 36.68 16.92
C ARG A 24 40.47 36.86 18.44
N HIS A 25 39.82 37.90 18.93
CA HIS A 25 39.69 38.14 20.36
C HIS A 25 38.52 37.31 20.91
N ALA A 26 38.68 36.84 22.14
CA ALA A 26 37.61 36.12 22.85
C ALA A 26 36.45 37.08 23.14
N VAL A 27 35.22 36.63 22.96
CA VAL A 27 34.00 37.41 23.19
C VAL A 27 33.64 37.39 24.68
N GLY A 28 33.67 38.56 25.35
CA GLY A 28 33.20 38.73 26.73
C GLY A 28 33.92 37.92 27.81
N THR A 29 33.26 37.72 28.95
CA THR A 29 33.80 36.93 30.08
C THR A 29 33.66 35.41 29.81
N PRO A 30 34.47 34.56 30.46
CA PRO A 30 34.37 33.11 30.29
C PRO A 30 32.96 32.53 30.58
N VAL A 31 32.31 33.02 31.64
CA VAL A 31 30.92 32.61 31.97
C VAL A 31 29.91 33.09 30.96
N GLY A 32 30.01 34.36 30.54
CA GLY A 32 29.14 34.94 29.50
C GLY A 32 29.22 34.18 28.15
N ARG A 33 30.45 33.74 27.77
CA ARG A 33 30.63 32.89 26.58
C ARG A 33 29.96 31.54 26.70
N THR A 34 30.11 30.86 27.83
CA THR A 34 29.50 29.57 28.05
C THR A 34 27.96 29.70 27.99
N LEU A 35 27.39 30.72 28.63
CA LEU A 35 25.96 30.98 28.57
C LEU A 35 25.48 31.29 27.12
N LEU A 36 26.25 32.10 26.38
CA LEU A 36 25.94 32.40 24.97
C LEU A 36 25.97 31.10 24.12
N ASN A 37 27.01 30.28 24.28
CA ASN A 37 27.14 29.02 23.54
C ASN A 37 25.95 28.07 23.87
N ILE A 38 25.58 27.95 25.15
CA ILE A 38 24.42 27.16 25.57
C ILE A 38 23.14 27.72 24.93
N ALA A 39 22.93 29.05 24.98
CA ALA A 39 21.72 29.67 24.43
C ALA A 39 21.61 29.42 22.91
N VAL A 40 22.70 29.64 22.15
CA VAL A 40 22.71 29.37 20.71
C VAL A 40 22.47 27.89 20.40
N THR A 41 23.09 27.00 21.17
CA THR A 41 22.91 25.56 21.01
C THR A 41 21.48 25.11 21.32
N LEU A 42 20.84 25.67 22.36
CA LEU A 42 19.44 25.39 22.68
C LEU A 42 18.49 25.89 21.60
N VAL A 43 18.74 27.09 21.06
CA VAL A 43 17.94 27.60 19.91
C VAL A 43 18.09 26.67 18.71
N PHE A 44 19.33 26.27 18.40
CA PHE A 44 19.55 25.29 17.33
C PHE A 44 18.81 23.98 17.60
N ALA A 45 18.92 23.42 18.82
CA ALA A 45 18.26 22.19 19.19
C ALA A 45 16.74 22.28 19.05
N ALA A 46 16.12 23.40 19.48
CA ALA A 46 14.70 23.63 19.36
C ALA A 46 14.25 23.74 17.90
N VAL A 47 15.01 24.49 17.06
CA VAL A 47 14.71 24.63 15.63
C VAL A 47 14.87 23.30 14.90
N TYR A 48 15.96 22.58 15.16
CA TYR A 48 16.18 21.27 14.57
C TYR A 48 15.09 20.27 14.97
N PHE A 49 14.74 20.20 16.26
CA PHE A 49 13.67 19.34 16.76
C PHE A 49 12.32 19.69 16.10
N TYR A 50 12.00 20.96 15.95
CA TYR A 50 10.75 21.40 15.32
C TYR A 50 10.68 21.06 13.82
N ILE A 51 11.81 21.06 13.10
CA ILE A 51 11.84 20.78 11.65
C ILE A 51 11.98 19.28 11.37
N VAL A 52 12.91 18.59 12.04
CA VAL A 52 13.28 17.20 11.75
C VAL A 52 12.44 16.20 12.53
N LEU A 53 11.91 16.61 13.70
CA LEU A 53 11.03 15.80 14.55
C LEU A 53 11.65 14.47 15.00
N PRO A 54 12.92 14.41 15.45
CA PRO A 54 13.54 13.16 15.88
C PRO A 54 12.83 12.60 17.13
N PRO A 55 12.55 11.29 17.19
CA PRO A 55 12.00 10.69 18.41
C PRO A 55 13.04 10.69 19.53
N ILE A 56 12.62 11.05 20.75
CA ILE A 56 13.49 11.06 21.94
C ILE A 56 13.56 9.63 22.49
N SER A 57 14.26 8.75 21.80
CA SER A 57 14.38 7.34 22.14
C SER A 57 15.78 6.81 21.86
N LEU A 58 16.37 6.07 22.80
CA LEU A 58 17.65 5.37 22.59
C LEU A 58 17.58 4.28 21.52
N LYS A 59 16.38 3.87 21.11
CA LYS A 59 16.16 2.90 20.03
C LYS A 59 16.08 3.55 18.65
N SER A 60 16.11 4.91 18.57
CA SER A 60 16.06 5.64 17.30
C SER A 60 17.43 6.15 16.91
N GLU A 61 17.87 5.85 15.71
CA GLU A 61 19.11 6.38 15.13
C GLU A 61 19.08 7.91 15.03
N ASP A 62 17.93 8.50 14.69
CA ASP A 62 17.73 9.94 14.59
C ASP A 62 18.02 10.68 15.91
N PHE A 63 17.75 10.04 17.05
CA PHE A 63 18.07 10.59 18.35
C PHE A 63 19.58 10.76 18.53
N TYR A 64 20.37 9.77 18.11
CA TYR A 64 21.85 9.86 18.19
C TYR A 64 22.35 10.97 17.27
N VAL A 65 21.83 11.04 16.03
CA VAL A 65 22.18 12.11 15.09
C VAL A 65 21.85 13.48 15.68
N PHE A 66 20.65 13.64 16.23
CA PHE A 66 20.22 14.88 16.88
C PHE A 66 21.16 15.31 17.99
N VAL A 67 21.44 14.44 18.97
CA VAL A 67 22.28 14.80 20.12
C VAL A 67 23.74 15.04 19.71
N LEU A 68 24.27 14.25 18.77
CA LEU A 68 25.63 14.46 18.24
C LEU A 68 25.75 15.80 17.49
N LEU A 69 24.73 16.21 16.73
CA LEU A 69 24.68 17.52 16.08
C LEU A 69 24.61 18.66 17.11
N VAL A 70 23.82 18.51 18.16
CA VAL A 70 23.76 19.49 19.28
C VAL A 70 25.13 19.62 19.94
N CYS A 71 25.82 18.52 20.20
CA CYS A 71 27.20 18.55 20.72
C CYS A 71 28.20 19.22 19.76
N ALA A 72 28.07 18.95 18.46
CA ALA A 72 28.92 19.55 17.42
C ALA A 72 28.72 21.06 17.30
N VAL A 73 27.46 21.52 17.34
CA VAL A 73 27.12 22.96 17.31
C VAL A 73 27.67 23.67 18.54
N TYR A 74 27.54 23.09 19.73
CA TYR A 74 28.18 23.64 20.92
C TYR A 74 29.70 23.79 20.76
N GLY A 75 30.36 22.73 20.24
CA GLY A 75 31.81 22.76 19.95
C GLY A 75 32.20 23.86 18.96
N GLY A 76 31.42 24.03 17.89
CA GLY A 76 31.58 25.10 16.91
C GLY A 76 31.43 26.50 17.53
N CYS A 77 30.38 26.69 18.33
CA CYS A 77 30.18 27.95 19.07
C CYS A 77 31.34 28.23 20.03
N ALA A 78 31.83 27.24 20.74
CA ALA A 78 32.97 27.37 21.66
C ALA A 78 34.27 27.79 20.91
N ILE A 79 34.51 27.24 19.71
CA ILE A 79 35.63 27.62 18.86
C ILE A 79 35.52 29.10 18.43
N LEU A 80 34.32 29.50 18.00
CA LEU A 80 34.07 30.84 17.49
C LEU A 80 34.18 31.93 18.59
N THR A 81 33.66 31.63 19.79
CA THR A 81 33.58 32.61 20.90
C THR A 81 34.82 32.67 21.76
N SER A 82 35.65 31.64 21.81
CA SER A 82 36.85 31.57 22.64
C SER A 82 38.05 32.35 22.08
N GLY A 83 37.99 32.79 20.82
CA GLY A 83 39.15 33.38 20.13
C GLY A 83 40.26 32.35 19.84
N PHE A 84 39.94 31.06 19.89
CA PHE A 84 40.89 29.96 19.68
C PHE A 84 41.57 30.08 18.31
N GLN A 85 42.89 30.25 18.34
CA GLN A 85 43.77 30.20 17.17
C GLN A 85 44.61 28.95 17.28
N GLY A 86 44.13 27.85 16.69
CA GLY A 86 44.75 26.54 16.78
C GLY A 86 46.20 26.52 16.29
N THR A 87 47.13 26.32 17.17
CA THR A 87 48.55 26.08 16.87
C THR A 87 48.91 24.67 17.26
N GLY A 88 48.65 23.71 16.34
CA GLY A 88 48.99 22.29 16.51
C GLY A 88 48.01 21.46 17.34
N ALA A 89 48.18 20.15 17.25
CA ALA A 89 47.28 19.17 17.88
C ALA A 89 47.16 19.32 19.41
N LYS A 90 48.26 19.62 20.08
CA LYS A 90 48.28 19.80 21.57
C LYS A 90 47.40 20.99 22.02
N GLY A 91 47.42 22.12 21.27
CA GLY A 91 46.57 23.26 21.58
C GLY A 91 45.07 22.94 21.39
N TYR A 92 44.74 22.22 20.35
CA TYR A 92 43.41 21.78 20.08
C TYR A 92 42.86 20.83 21.16
N PHE A 93 43.62 19.82 21.55
CA PHE A 93 43.24 18.90 22.64
C PHE A 93 43.06 19.61 23.98
N THR A 94 43.92 20.57 24.33
CA THR A 94 43.76 21.36 25.54
C THR A 94 42.50 22.22 25.53
N PHE A 95 42.16 22.81 24.37
CA PHE A 95 40.93 23.56 24.17
C PHE A 95 39.70 22.63 24.37
N LEU A 96 39.65 21.49 23.67
CA LEU A 96 38.54 20.53 23.77
C LEU A 96 38.36 20.07 25.22
N LYS A 97 39.43 19.69 25.90
CA LYS A 97 39.38 19.27 27.31
C LYS A 97 38.86 20.36 28.25
N LYS A 98 39.11 21.65 27.96
CA LYS A 98 38.74 22.77 28.83
C LYS A 98 37.36 23.34 28.57
N GLN A 99 36.90 23.32 27.32
CA GLN A 99 35.67 23.99 26.88
C GLN A 99 34.56 23.01 26.48
N CYS A 100 34.90 21.82 26.00
CA CYS A 100 33.96 20.86 25.42
C CYS A 100 33.90 19.51 26.17
N THR A 101 34.38 19.43 27.41
CA THR A 101 34.43 18.15 28.16
C THR A 101 33.04 17.51 28.26
N VAL A 102 32.02 18.26 28.65
CA VAL A 102 30.65 17.73 28.82
C VAL A 102 30.06 17.20 27.52
N PRO A 103 30.00 17.99 26.43
CA PRO A 103 29.48 17.47 25.15
C PRO A 103 30.31 16.33 24.57
N LEU A 104 31.64 16.30 24.80
CA LEU A 104 32.49 15.19 24.36
C LEU A 104 32.18 13.89 25.12
N ILE A 105 32.00 13.98 26.45
CA ILE A 105 31.61 12.80 27.25
C ILE A 105 30.23 12.31 26.82
N ALA A 106 29.27 13.21 26.61
CA ALA A 106 27.93 12.84 26.14
C ALA A 106 27.98 12.16 24.77
N ALA A 107 28.71 12.74 23.82
CA ALA A 107 28.91 12.16 22.50
C ALA A 107 29.60 10.78 22.55
N ALA A 108 30.67 10.66 23.35
CA ALA A 108 31.39 9.38 23.52
C ALA A 108 30.46 8.32 24.16
N ALA A 109 29.72 8.67 25.20
CA ALA A 109 28.76 7.76 25.83
C ALA A 109 27.69 7.28 24.84
N LEU A 110 27.12 8.16 24.04
CA LEU A 110 26.14 7.79 23.02
C LEU A 110 26.76 6.88 21.94
N ILE A 111 27.95 7.20 21.45
CA ILE A 111 28.63 6.35 20.45
C ILE A 111 28.89 4.96 21.01
N VAL A 112 29.37 4.88 22.25
CA VAL A 112 29.61 3.57 22.92
C VAL A 112 28.27 2.83 23.07
N THR A 113 27.22 3.50 23.51
CA THR A 113 25.87 2.89 23.63
C THR A 113 25.39 2.37 22.29
N ALA A 114 25.52 3.15 21.21
CA ALA A 114 25.14 2.74 19.86
C ALA A 114 25.92 1.51 19.38
N LEU A 115 27.25 1.51 19.55
CA LEU A 115 28.11 0.38 19.17
C LEU A 115 27.76 -0.89 19.94
N VAL A 116 27.62 -0.78 21.28
CA VAL A 116 27.21 -1.92 22.12
C VAL A 116 25.83 -2.42 21.73
N GLY A 117 24.88 -1.52 21.52
CA GLY A 117 23.53 -1.85 21.08
C GLY A 117 23.48 -2.55 19.73
N ALA A 118 24.29 -2.10 18.77
CA ALA A 118 24.40 -2.72 17.45
C ALA A 118 24.96 -4.15 17.54
N VAL A 119 26.02 -4.35 18.37
CA VAL A 119 26.61 -5.69 18.56
C VAL A 119 25.63 -6.65 19.25
N ILE A 120 24.90 -6.19 20.28
CA ILE A 120 23.92 -7.03 21.00
C ILE A 120 22.74 -7.40 20.08
N GLY A 121 22.34 -6.50 19.19
CA GLY A 121 21.26 -6.71 18.23
C GLY A 121 21.69 -7.40 16.92
N TRP A 122 22.96 -7.79 16.79
CA TRP A 122 23.46 -8.32 15.52
C TRP A 122 22.90 -9.71 15.20
N GLN A 123 22.43 -9.89 13.98
CA GLN A 123 21.82 -11.13 13.46
C GLN A 123 22.69 -12.37 13.67
N LEU A 124 24.03 -12.22 13.60
CA LEU A 124 24.97 -13.32 13.86
C LEU A 124 24.72 -14.00 15.23
N PHE A 125 24.40 -13.21 16.26
CA PHE A 125 24.21 -13.72 17.63
C PHE A 125 22.74 -13.95 17.98
N ARG A 126 21.83 -13.37 17.22
CA ARG A 126 20.40 -13.30 17.53
C ARG A 126 19.51 -13.86 16.41
N ALA A 127 20.08 -14.69 15.51
CA ALA A 127 19.35 -15.24 14.37
C ALA A 127 18.01 -15.91 14.75
N GLY A 128 17.98 -16.63 15.89
CA GLY A 128 16.74 -17.22 16.41
C GLY A 128 15.68 -16.17 16.76
N ASP A 129 16.09 -15.07 17.43
CA ASP A 129 15.14 -14.01 17.79
C ASP A 129 14.60 -13.28 16.54
N TYR A 130 15.43 -13.11 15.51
CA TYR A 130 14.97 -12.54 14.22
C TYR A 130 14.01 -13.48 13.50
N ARG A 131 14.28 -14.80 13.49
CA ARG A 131 13.37 -15.80 12.94
C ARG A 131 12.00 -15.75 13.62
N ASP A 132 12.00 -15.56 14.93
CA ASP A 132 10.79 -15.63 15.76
C ASP A 132 10.04 -14.29 15.85
N LEU A 133 10.44 -13.26 15.06
CA LEU A 133 9.70 -11.98 14.94
C LEU A 133 8.32 -12.17 14.29
N LEU A 134 8.22 -13.11 13.37
CA LEU A 134 6.99 -13.50 12.72
C LEU A 134 6.66 -14.95 13.06
N THR A 135 5.48 -15.18 13.61
CA THR A 135 4.96 -16.54 13.77
C THR A 135 4.22 -16.91 12.50
N VAL A 136 4.72 -17.94 11.82
CA VAL A 136 4.12 -18.48 10.59
C VAL A 136 3.53 -19.83 10.90
N THR A 137 2.29 -20.05 10.52
CA THR A 137 1.59 -21.34 10.66
C THR A 137 1.26 -21.88 9.27
N ASP A 138 1.44 -23.20 9.09
CA ASP A 138 1.06 -23.86 7.85
C ASP A 138 -0.46 -23.96 7.76
N GLY A 139 -1.00 -23.72 6.57
CA GLY A 139 -2.42 -23.81 6.24
C GLY A 139 -2.68 -24.71 5.03
N ASP A 140 -3.92 -25.14 4.88
CA ASP A 140 -4.43 -25.81 3.68
C ASP A 140 -5.22 -24.79 2.85
N PHE A 141 -4.71 -24.46 1.68
CA PHE A 141 -5.28 -23.40 0.84
C PHE A 141 -6.74 -23.69 0.46
N ALA A 142 -7.03 -24.90 -0.03
CA ALA A 142 -8.36 -25.25 -0.50
C ALA A 142 -9.39 -25.35 0.65
N ALA A 143 -8.91 -25.68 1.86
CA ALA A 143 -9.79 -25.81 3.02
C ALA A 143 -10.04 -24.50 3.78
N GLU A 144 -9.10 -23.54 3.71
CA GLU A 144 -9.11 -22.35 4.56
C GLU A 144 -9.39 -21.05 3.77
N VAL A 145 -9.05 -21.02 2.49
CA VAL A 145 -9.31 -19.87 1.63
C VAL A 145 -10.60 -20.12 0.86
N GLU A 146 -11.68 -19.53 1.33
CA GLU A 146 -12.99 -19.63 0.68
C GLU A 146 -12.98 -18.98 -0.70
N GLU A 147 -13.85 -19.44 -1.60
CA GLU A 147 -14.12 -18.73 -2.85
C GLU A 147 -14.73 -17.36 -2.53
N ILE A 148 -14.10 -16.31 -3.02
CA ILE A 148 -14.57 -14.95 -2.84
C ILE A 148 -15.56 -14.64 -3.96
N SER A 149 -16.71 -14.08 -3.57
CA SER A 149 -17.69 -13.60 -4.56
C SER A 149 -17.04 -12.56 -5.49
N TYR A 150 -17.32 -12.66 -6.78
CA TYR A 150 -16.71 -11.77 -7.78
C TYR A 150 -17.04 -10.28 -7.56
N ASP A 151 -18.12 -9.96 -6.85
CA ASP A 151 -18.50 -8.61 -6.43
C ASP A 151 -17.69 -8.09 -5.22
N GLN A 152 -16.81 -8.91 -4.66
CA GLN A 152 -15.88 -8.56 -3.58
C GLN A 152 -14.41 -8.58 -4.03
N ILE A 153 -14.13 -8.96 -5.28
CA ILE A 153 -12.75 -9.01 -5.79
C ILE A 153 -12.26 -7.60 -6.10
N PRO A 154 -11.21 -7.09 -5.41
CA PRO A 154 -10.67 -5.77 -5.69
C PRO A 154 -9.97 -5.74 -7.06
N MET A 155 -10.54 -4.98 -7.99
CA MET A 155 -10.09 -4.86 -9.38
C MET A 155 -9.19 -3.65 -9.64
N LEU A 156 -9.03 -2.77 -8.65
CA LEU A 156 -8.43 -1.46 -8.82
C LEU A 156 -7.12 -1.34 -8.05
N ASP A 157 -6.01 -1.19 -8.76
CA ASP A 157 -4.73 -0.86 -8.13
C ASP A 157 -4.61 0.63 -7.75
N ALA A 158 -3.57 0.99 -7.00
CA ALA A 158 -3.35 2.36 -6.53
C ALA A 158 -3.23 3.39 -7.68
N ASN A 159 -2.56 3.00 -8.78
CA ASN A 159 -2.36 3.89 -9.93
C ASN A 159 -3.68 4.20 -10.64
N SER A 160 -4.52 3.20 -10.85
CA SER A 160 -5.85 3.36 -11.45
C SER A 160 -6.77 4.17 -10.54
N ALA A 161 -6.72 3.93 -9.21
CA ALA A 161 -7.46 4.72 -8.22
C ALA A 161 -7.07 6.20 -8.28
N THR A 162 -5.78 6.50 -8.36
CA THR A 162 -5.26 7.88 -8.50
C THR A 162 -5.82 8.56 -9.76
N LYS A 163 -5.86 7.87 -10.89
CA LYS A 163 -6.41 8.42 -12.14
C LYS A 163 -7.91 8.71 -12.02
N LEU A 164 -8.67 7.77 -11.46
CA LEU A 164 -10.10 7.94 -11.24
C LEU A 164 -10.40 9.08 -10.26
N GLY A 165 -9.69 9.14 -9.13
CA GLY A 165 -9.85 10.20 -8.13
C GLY A 165 -9.56 11.58 -8.69
N ASN A 166 -8.44 11.75 -9.42
CA ASN A 166 -8.08 13.01 -10.06
C ASN A 166 -9.12 13.44 -11.10
N ARG A 167 -9.65 12.51 -11.91
CA ARG A 167 -10.73 12.80 -12.84
C ARG A 167 -11.98 13.27 -12.13
N LYS A 168 -12.37 12.57 -11.05
CA LYS A 168 -13.55 12.92 -10.27
C LYS A 168 -13.45 14.30 -9.64
N LEU A 169 -12.30 14.62 -9.03
CA LEU A 169 -12.07 15.96 -8.48
C LEU A 169 -12.12 17.04 -9.56
N GLY A 170 -11.64 16.74 -10.77
CA GLY A 170 -11.71 17.65 -11.93
C GLY A 170 -13.12 18.02 -12.36
N GLU A 171 -14.11 17.20 -12.03
CA GLU A 171 -15.54 17.46 -12.30
C GLU A 171 -16.16 18.45 -11.28
N LEU A 172 -15.49 18.72 -10.14
CA LEU A 172 -15.98 19.52 -9.03
C LEU A 172 -15.43 20.95 -9.09
N ALA A 173 -16.18 21.85 -9.75
CA ALA A 173 -15.76 23.23 -9.98
C ALA A 173 -15.48 24.04 -8.68
N ASP A 174 -16.12 23.69 -7.58
CA ASP A 174 -15.95 24.31 -6.26
C ASP A 174 -14.68 23.88 -5.53
N MET A 175 -14.13 22.72 -5.85
CA MET A 175 -12.95 22.15 -5.17
C MET A 175 -11.69 22.15 -6.03
N VAL A 176 -11.78 21.87 -7.31
CA VAL A 176 -10.62 21.64 -8.21
C VAL A 176 -9.64 22.81 -8.28
N SER A 177 -10.10 24.03 -8.00
CA SER A 177 -9.24 25.23 -7.99
C SER A 177 -8.43 25.39 -6.71
N GLN A 178 -8.79 24.71 -5.62
CA GLN A 178 -8.22 24.89 -4.28
C GLN A 178 -7.50 23.65 -3.77
N PHE A 179 -7.99 22.46 -4.14
CA PHE A 179 -7.55 21.18 -3.60
C PHE A 179 -7.06 20.25 -4.70
N GLU A 180 -6.24 19.32 -4.31
CA GLU A 180 -5.77 18.16 -5.09
C GLU A 180 -6.07 16.90 -4.30
N VAL A 181 -6.15 15.75 -4.97
CA VAL A 181 -6.22 14.47 -4.27
C VAL A 181 -4.84 14.16 -3.70
N ALA A 182 -4.78 13.71 -2.45
CA ALA A 182 -3.52 13.23 -1.88
C ALA A 182 -3.10 11.91 -2.54
N ASP A 183 -1.81 11.59 -2.45
CA ASP A 183 -1.27 10.35 -3.00
C ASP A 183 -1.41 9.17 -2.01
N ASP A 184 -1.88 9.45 -0.79
CA ASP A 184 -2.03 8.52 0.34
C ASP A 184 -3.32 7.68 0.19
N TYR A 185 -3.33 6.73 -0.75
CA TYR A 185 -4.47 5.82 -0.98
C TYR A 185 -4.34 4.58 -0.12
N THR A 186 -5.20 4.43 0.89
CA THR A 186 -5.29 3.23 1.71
C THR A 186 -6.42 2.33 1.23
N GLN A 187 -6.15 1.04 1.09
CA GLN A 187 -7.18 0.04 0.83
C GLN A 187 -7.72 -0.46 2.18
N ILE A 188 -9.01 -0.37 2.40
CA ILE A 188 -9.69 -0.82 3.60
C ILE A 188 -10.89 -1.70 3.27
N ASN A 189 -11.37 -2.42 4.26
CA ASN A 189 -12.65 -3.11 4.18
C ASN A 189 -13.73 -2.29 4.89
N TYR A 190 -14.51 -1.55 4.13
CA TYR A 190 -15.57 -0.69 4.66
C TYR A 190 -16.94 -1.32 4.43
N GLN A 191 -17.62 -1.69 5.52
CA GLN A 191 -18.94 -2.34 5.48
C GLN A 191 -18.97 -3.60 4.60
N GLY A 192 -17.92 -4.43 4.67
CA GLY A 192 -17.80 -5.68 3.92
C GLY A 192 -17.43 -5.50 2.44
N ARG A 193 -17.00 -4.31 2.01
CA ARG A 193 -16.57 -4.02 0.65
C ARG A 193 -15.14 -3.51 0.60
N PRO A 194 -14.32 -3.98 -0.34
CA PRO A 194 -12.98 -3.44 -0.53
C PRO A 194 -13.06 -2.05 -1.17
N VAL A 195 -12.63 -1.03 -0.44
CA VAL A 195 -12.60 0.36 -0.92
C VAL A 195 -11.22 0.96 -0.75
N ARG A 196 -10.91 1.98 -1.54
CA ARG A 196 -9.75 2.85 -1.31
C ARG A 196 -10.20 4.21 -0.84
N VAL A 197 -9.57 4.68 0.22
CA VAL A 197 -9.83 6.01 0.78
C VAL A 197 -8.60 6.89 0.68
N THR A 198 -8.79 8.19 0.43
CA THR A 198 -7.71 9.16 0.40
C THR A 198 -8.25 10.55 0.75
N PRO A 199 -7.53 11.35 1.55
CA PRO A 199 -7.92 12.73 1.82
C PRO A 199 -7.61 13.63 0.62
N LEU A 200 -8.12 14.84 0.66
CA LEU A 200 -7.62 15.93 -0.19
C LEU A 200 -6.33 16.53 0.39
N ARG A 201 -5.65 17.33 -0.42
CA ARG A 201 -4.56 18.22 0.01
C ARG A 201 -4.71 19.60 -0.61
N TYR A 202 -4.09 20.59 -0.02
CA TYR A 202 -4.07 21.94 -0.60
C TYR A 202 -3.14 21.98 -1.81
N GLY A 203 -3.57 22.59 -2.91
CA GLY A 203 -2.77 22.66 -4.12
C GLY A 203 -1.48 23.51 -3.99
N ASP A 204 -1.46 24.49 -3.06
CA ASP A 204 -0.28 25.29 -2.70
C ASP A 204 -0.46 26.00 -1.36
N ILE A 205 0.60 26.67 -0.89
CA ILE A 205 0.63 27.40 0.39
C ILE A 205 -0.38 28.55 0.47
N ILE A 206 -0.72 29.19 -0.65
CA ILE A 206 -1.69 30.30 -0.68
C ILE A 206 -3.09 29.73 -0.51
N LYS A 207 -3.38 28.64 -1.18
CA LYS A 207 -4.65 27.91 -1.04
C LYS A 207 -4.84 27.40 0.38
N TRP A 208 -3.76 26.88 1.01
CA TRP A 208 -3.78 26.53 2.42
C TRP A 208 -4.09 27.73 3.30
N LEU A 209 -3.43 28.90 3.12
CA LEU A 209 -3.70 30.10 3.90
C LEU A 209 -5.16 30.55 3.83
N ASN A 210 -5.78 30.39 2.67
CA ASN A 210 -7.17 30.79 2.44
C ASN A 210 -8.17 29.82 3.08
N ASN A 211 -7.88 28.52 3.06
CA ASN A 211 -8.83 27.47 3.46
C ASN A 211 -8.52 26.83 4.82
N ARG A 212 -7.40 27.17 5.47
CA ARG A 212 -6.95 26.55 6.73
C ARG A 212 -7.93 26.67 7.90
N ALA A 213 -8.86 27.64 7.87
CA ALA A 213 -9.84 27.83 8.93
C ALA A 213 -10.91 26.74 8.86
N ASP A 214 -11.35 26.43 7.66
CA ASP A 214 -12.42 25.47 7.38
C ASP A 214 -11.88 24.03 7.24
N GLY A 215 -10.56 23.87 6.97
CA GLY A 215 -9.94 22.59 6.74
C GLY A 215 -10.19 22.02 5.33
N LEU A 216 -9.87 20.74 5.15
CA LEU A 216 -10.15 20.02 3.90
C LEU A 216 -11.60 19.53 3.92
N PRO A 217 -12.43 19.90 2.93
CA PRO A 217 -13.89 19.76 3.00
C PRO A 217 -14.39 18.35 2.73
N ALA A 218 -13.53 17.44 2.26
CA ALA A 218 -13.93 16.10 1.81
C ALA A 218 -12.75 15.13 1.78
N TYR A 219 -13.08 13.85 1.67
CA TYR A 219 -12.17 12.78 1.25
C TYR A 219 -12.82 11.99 0.10
N LEU A 220 -12.03 11.20 -0.61
CA LEU A 220 -12.51 10.32 -1.67
C LEU A 220 -12.62 8.89 -1.14
N LEU A 221 -13.73 8.24 -1.51
CA LEU A 221 -13.96 6.82 -1.33
C LEU A 221 -14.13 6.20 -2.72
N ILE A 222 -13.33 5.22 -3.03
CA ILE A 222 -13.34 4.54 -4.33
C ILE A 222 -13.66 3.07 -4.10
N ASP A 223 -14.81 2.65 -4.57
CA ASP A 223 -15.19 1.24 -4.58
C ASP A 223 -14.27 0.47 -5.55
N MET A 224 -13.56 -0.52 -5.05
CA MET A 224 -12.55 -1.22 -5.83
C MET A 224 -13.13 -2.25 -6.81
N VAL A 225 -14.40 -2.62 -6.64
CA VAL A 225 -15.11 -3.55 -7.51
C VAL A 225 -15.80 -2.81 -8.65
N THR A 226 -16.64 -1.83 -8.30
CA THR A 226 -17.43 -1.07 -9.29
C THR A 226 -16.66 0.06 -9.94
N GLN A 227 -15.49 0.43 -9.38
CA GLN A 227 -14.66 1.56 -9.78
C GLN A 227 -15.39 2.93 -9.62
N ASN A 228 -16.48 2.95 -8.86
CA ASN A 228 -17.19 4.19 -8.57
C ASN A 228 -16.40 5.05 -7.60
N VAL A 229 -16.35 6.36 -7.87
CA VAL A 229 -15.66 7.34 -7.02
C VAL A 229 -16.68 8.26 -6.37
N GLU A 230 -16.74 8.21 -5.06
CA GLU A 230 -17.56 9.08 -4.24
C GLU A 230 -16.70 10.14 -3.56
N VAL A 231 -17.22 11.36 -3.48
CA VAL A 231 -16.61 12.48 -2.74
C VAL A 231 -17.45 12.70 -1.50
N ILE A 232 -16.93 12.23 -0.38
CA ILE A 232 -17.62 12.33 0.90
C ILE A 232 -17.32 13.70 1.49
N ARG A 233 -18.34 14.56 1.53
CA ARG A 233 -18.26 15.90 2.10
C ARG A 233 -18.48 15.84 3.60
N LEU A 234 -17.64 16.57 4.32
CA LEU A 234 -17.66 16.63 5.77
C LEU A 234 -18.32 17.91 6.25
N ASP A 235 -19.11 17.83 7.32
CA ASP A 235 -19.69 19.01 7.97
C ASP A 235 -18.62 19.88 8.65
N GLU A 236 -17.60 19.23 9.25
CA GLU A 236 -16.38 19.83 9.75
C GLU A 236 -15.18 19.29 8.96
N GLY A 237 -14.36 20.18 8.39
CA GLY A 237 -13.24 19.79 7.54
C GLY A 237 -12.12 19.09 8.28
N ILE A 238 -11.31 18.33 7.53
CA ILE A 238 -10.11 17.68 8.05
C ILE A 238 -9.04 18.75 8.34
N HIS A 239 -8.54 18.76 9.56
CA HIS A 239 -7.55 19.73 10.05
C HIS A 239 -6.18 19.12 10.31
N TYR A 240 -6.07 17.81 10.47
CA TYR A 240 -4.82 17.11 10.76
C TYR A 240 -4.48 16.16 9.61
N THR A 241 -3.45 16.49 8.85
CA THR A 241 -2.97 15.67 7.72
C THR A 241 -1.46 15.74 7.59
N THR A 242 -0.88 14.87 6.78
CA THR A 242 0.53 14.88 6.38
C THR A 242 0.89 16.16 5.61
N ALA A 243 -0.06 16.73 4.86
CA ALA A 243 0.09 17.92 4.04
C ALA A 243 -0.20 19.25 4.76
N GLU A 244 -0.69 19.20 6.01
CA GLU A 244 -0.90 20.39 6.83
C GLU A 244 0.40 21.02 7.32
N HIS A 245 0.31 22.27 7.78
CA HIS A 245 1.45 23.04 8.26
C HIS A 245 1.40 23.28 9.76
N PHE A 246 2.56 23.65 10.34
CA PHE A 246 2.72 23.97 11.76
C PHE A 246 2.20 22.87 12.68
N SER A 247 1.38 23.20 13.68
CA SER A 247 0.88 22.27 14.70
C SER A 247 -0.14 21.26 14.18
N ARG A 248 -0.78 21.54 13.05
CA ARG A 248 -1.75 20.64 12.41
C ARG A 248 -1.11 19.60 11.49
N ASN A 249 0.18 19.77 11.15
CA ASN A 249 0.89 18.69 10.45
C ASN A 249 0.93 17.44 11.31
N LEU A 250 0.46 16.31 10.79
CA LEU A 250 0.28 15.05 11.50
C LEU A 250 1.56 14.58 12.21
N TYR A 251 2.71 14.58 11.51
CA TYR A 251 3.99 14.15 12.10
C TYR A 251 4.41 15.04 13.27
N ARG A 252 4.14 16.34 13.19
CA ARG A 252 4.45 17.28 14.26
C ARG A 252 3.48 17.13 15.42
N HIS A 253 2.19 16.94 15.13
CA HIS A 253 1.18 16.65 16.13
C HIS A 253 1.58 15.39 16.95
N LEU A 254 1.91 14.29 16.26
CA LEU A 254 2.38 13.05 16.88
C LEU A 254 3.65 13.27 17.70
N ARG A 255 4.65 13.99 17.16
CA ARG A 255 5.92 14.20 17.85
C ARG A 255 5.79 14.97 19.14
N PHE A 256 4.90 15.96 19.18
CA PHE A 256 4.71 16.78 20.39
C PHE A 256 3.83 16.09 21.45
N HIS A 257 2.93 15.20 21.05
CA HIS A 257 2.10 14.41 22.01
C HIS A 257 2.82 13.12 22.45
N TYR A 258 3.59 12.50 21.55
CA TYR A 258 4.29 11.23 21.79
C TYR A 258 5.80 11.37 21.49
N PRO A 259 6.55 12.19 22.25
CA PRO A 259 7.93 12.56 21.90
C PRO A 259 8.91 11.39 21.87
N THR A 260 8.61 10.28 22.56
CA THR A 260 9.47 9.10 22.66
C THR A 260 9.07 7.99 21.67
N TYR A 261 7.92 8.12 20.98
CA TYR A 261 7.45 7.07 20.07
C TYR A 261 8.14 7.19 18.71
N MET A 262 8.46 6.05 18.14
CA MET A 262 8.83 5.93 16.73
C MET A 262 7.57 5.49 15.98
N PHE A 263 7.31 6.10 14.85
CA PHE A 263 6.15 5.79 14.02
C PHE A 263 6.59 5.23 12.67
N ASP A 264 5.79 4.32 12.13
CA ASP A 264 5.82 3.94 10.74
C ASP A 264 4.98 4.92 9.91
N GLU A 265 4.84 4.65 8.62
CA GLU A 265 4.03 5.45 7.72
C GLU A 265 2.55 5.42 8.17
N PRO A 266 1.91 6.60 8.36
CA PRO A 266 0.52 6.65 8.74
C PRO A 266 -0.40 6.25 7.59
N ALA A 267 -1.45 5.47 7.88
CA ALA A 267 -2.52 5.16 6.95
C ALA A 267 -3.74 6.05 7.21
N PHE A 268 -4.37 6.54 6.14
CA PHE A 268 -5.64 7.25 6.23
C PHE A 268 -6.78 6.23 6.11
N GLU A 269 -7.65 6.17 7.11
CA GLU A 269 -8.77 5.22 7.18
C GLU A 269 -10.04 5.94 7.64
N ILE A 270 -11.17 5.28 7.54
CA ILE A 270 -12.46 5.76 8.07
C ILE A 270 -13.04 4.71 8.99
N ASP A 271 -13.73 5.16 10.04
CA ASP A 271 -14.44 4.26 10.93
C ASP A 271 -15.80 3.83 10.35
N GLU A 272 -16.54 3.00 11.08
CA GLU A 272 -17.86 2.48 10.68
C GLU A 272 -18.89 3.58 10.36
N ASN A 273 -18.71 4.81 10.90
CA ASN A 273 -19.58 5.95 10.66
C ASN A 273 -19.13 6.78 9.44
N GLY A 274 -17.96 6.49 8.87
CA GLY A 274 -17.32 7.28 7.84
C GLY A 274 -16.50 8.46 8.36
N ASP A 275 -16.24 8.53 9.68
CA ASP A 275 -15.38 9.56 10.24
C ASP A 275 -13.91 9.29 9.87
N PRO A 276 -13.16 10.34 9.44
CA PRO A 276 -11.78 10.17 8.98
C PRO A 276 -10.78 10.11 10.14
N TRP A 277 -9.87 9.14 10.05
CA TRP A 277 -8.81 8.87 11.02
C TRP A 277 -7.46 8.67 10.36
N TRP A 278 -6.40 8.93 11.12
CA TRP A 278 -5.04 8.49 10.81
C TRP A 278 -4.65 7.35 11.74
N VAL A 279 -4.35 6.22 11.19
CA VAL A 279 -3.74 5.08 11.88
C VAL A 279 -2.23 5.26 11.81
N CYS A 280 -1.59 5.47 12.97
CA CYS A 280 -0.17 5.76 13.08
C CYS A 280 0.53 4.62 13.82
N PRO A 281 1.10 3.61 13.12
CA PRO A 281 1.71 2.44 13.75
C PRO A 281 2.93 2.84 14.58
N ARG A 282 2.97 2.36 15.81
CA ARG A 282 4.09 2.59 16.72
C ARG A 282 5.15 1.50 16.56
N VAL A 283 6.29 1.88 16.03
CA VAL A 283 7.46 1.01 15.86
C VAL A 283 8.27 0.90 17.15
N SER A 284 8.84 -0.27 17.41
CA SER A 284 9.91 -0.46 18.39
C SER A 284 10.89 -1.51 17.88
N HIS A 285 12.15 -1.37 18.26
CA HIS A 285 13.14 -2.44 18.09
C HIS A 285 13.05 -3.40 19.28
N THR A 286 12.87 -4.69 19.01
CA THR A 286 12.68 -5.73 20.03
C THR A 286 13.95 -6.50 20.33
N ILE A 287 14.95 -6.44 19.43
CA ILE A 287 16.23 -7.14 19.55
C ILE A 287 17.36 -6.13 19.73
N GLY A 288 17.89 -5.99 20.95
CA GLY A 288 18.89 -4.98 21.27
C GLY A 288 18.34 -3.55 21.15
N LEU A 289 19.15 -2.61 20.63
CA LEU A 289 18.73 -1.23 20.44
C LEU A 289 18.17 -0.95 19.05
N PHE A 290 18.70 -1.59 18.01
CA PHE A 290 18.41 -1.27 16.62
C PHE A 290 17.95 -2.47 15.77
N GLY A 291 17.86 -3.66 16.37
CA GLY A 291 17.44 -4.88 15.70
C GLY A 291 15.99 -5.27 15.99
N GLY A 292 15.41 -6.12 15.13
CA GLY A 292 14.07 -6.65 15.32
C GLY A 292 13.01 -5.55 15.31
N ARG A 293 12.90 -4.81 14.22
CA ARG A 293 11.82 -3.82 14.02
C ARG A 293 10.48 -4.52 14.08
N ASP A 294 9.58 -4.04 14.91
CA ASP A 294 8.21 -4.56 15.03
C ASP A 294 7.24 -3.46 15.44
N ILE A 295 5.95 -3.66 15.18
CA ILE A 295 4.86 -2.79 15.61
C ILE A 295 4.37 -3.29 16.99
N ILE A 296 4.25 -2.37 17.94
CA ILE A 296 3.82 -2.67 19.31
C ILE A 296 2.48 -2.01 19.68
N GLY A 297 1.83 -1.39 18.72
CA GLY A 297 0.55 -0.71 18.83
C GLY A 297 0.40 0.37 17.79
N ALA A 298 -0.70 1.10 17.84
CA ALA A 298 -0.96 2.24 16.96
C ALA A 298 -1.49 3.44 17.77
N VAL A 299 -1.21 4.64 17.31
CA VAL A 299 -1.89 5.86 17.73
C VAL A 299 -2.94 6.18 16.68
N LEU A 300 -4.19 6.23 17.09
CA LEU A 300 -5.29 6.68 16.24
C LEU A 300 -5.48 8.17 16.46
N VAL A 301 -5.49 8.95 15.38
CA VAL A 301 -5.69 10.41 15.41
C VAL A 301 -6.92 10.73 14.59
N ASN A 302 -7.95 11.30 15.23
CA ASN A 302 -9.10 11.83 14.49
C ASN A 302 -8.65 12.97 13.59
N ALA A 303 -8.86 12.85 12.28
CA ALA A 303 -8.34 13.78 11.29
C ALA A 303 -9.01 15.17 11.35
N VAL A 304 -10.20 15.27 11.92
CA VAL A 304 -10.95 16.53 12.12
C VAL A 304 -10.51 17.24 13.40
N THR A 305 -10.60 16.55 14.55
CA THR A 305 -10.40 17.17 15.88
C THR A 305 -8.95 17.16 16.35
N GLY A 306 -8.13 16.21 15.87
CA GLY A 306 -6.79 15.96 16.37
C GLY A 306 -6.75 15.20 17.71
N GLU A 307 -7.88 14.75 18.23
CA GLU A 307 -7.89 13.85 19.37
C GLU A 307 -7.13 12.57 19.04
N SER A 308 -6.29 12.13 19.96
CA SER A 308 -5.44 10.96 19.69
C SER A 308 -5.35 10.06 20.91
N ALA A 309 -5.36 8.74 20.65
CA ALA A 309 -5.22 7.72 21.67
C ALA A 309 -4.29 6.59 21.20
N TYR A 310 -3.51 6.05 22.13
CA TYR A 310 -2.65 4.91 21.88
C TYR A 310 -3.36 3.61 22.23
N TYR A 311 -3.30 2.64 21.32
CA TYR A 311 -3.79 1.28 21.49
C TYR A 311 -2.63 0.29 21.33
N LYS A 312 -2.59 -0.75 22.16
CA LYS A 312 -1.70 -1.91 21.91
C LYS A 312 -2.24 -2.71 20.74
N THR A 313 -1.39 -3.49 20.08
CA THR A 313 -1.78 -4.29 18.92
C THR A 313 -3.03 -5.16 19.13
N GLY A 314 -3.21 -5.76 20.32
CA GLY A 314 -4.40 -6.57 20.62
C GLY A 314 -5.66 -5.78 21.00
N ASP A 315 -5.54 -4.47 21.20
CA ASP A 315 -6.63 -3.60 21.67
C ASP A 315 -7.07 -2.61 20.56
N VAL A 316 -6.51 -2.72 19.36
CA VAL A 316 -6.86 -1.86 18.21
C VAL A 316 -8.30 -2.18 17.78
N PRO A 317 -9.15 -1.16 17.54
CA PRO A 317 -10.52 -1.37 17.07
C PRO A 317 -10.60 -2.18 15.76
N ASN A 318 -11.70 -2.91 15.57
CA ASN A 318 -11.85 -3.80 14.41
C ASN A 318 -11.97 -3.07 13.08
N TRP A 319 -12.44 -1.82 13.06
CA TRP A 319 -12.52 -1.03 11.85
C TRP A 319 -11.16 -0.57 11.30
N VAL A 320 -10.07 -0.75 12.08
CA VAL A 320 -8.71 -0.45 11.63
C VAL A 320 -8.15 -1.61 10.85
N ASP A 321 -7.75 -1.38 9.63
CA ASP A 321 -7.22 -2.42 8.75
C ASP A 321 -5.69 -2.46 8.71
N HIS A 322 -5.01 -1.31 8.75
CA HIS A 322 -3.57 -1.21 8.55
C HIS A 322 -2.79 -0.83 9.82
N VAL A 323 -2.43 -1.82 10.62
CA VAL A 323 -1.49 -1.67 11.74
C VAL A 323 -0.09 -2.09 11.34
N TYR A 324 0.04 -3.20 10.59
CA TYR A 324 1.31 -3.73 10.10
C TYR A 324 1.46 -3.45 8.59
N THR A 325 2.60 -2.91 8.18
CA THR A 325 2.88 -2.68 6.76
C THR A 325 3.31 -3.97 6.07
N ALA A 326 3.00 -4.10 4.78
CA ALA A 326 3.41 -5.27 4.00
C ALA A 326 4.93 -5.45 4.00
N GLU A 327 5.68 -4.37 3.86
CA GLU A 327 7.14 -4.35 3.86
C GLU A 327 7.73 -4.89 5.17
N LEU A 328 7.10 -4.54 6.31
CA LEU A 328 7.53 -5.07 7.61
C LEU A 328 7.29 -6.58 7.70
N ILE A 329 6.13 -7.05 7.27
CA ILE A 329 5.78 -8.47 7.28
C ILE A 329 6.70 -9.26 6.36
N MET A 330 6.94 -8.78 5.13
CA MET A 330 7.87 -9.40 4.18
C MET A 330 9.29 -9.47 4.76
N GLN A 331 9.78 -8.39 5.36
CA GLN A 331 11.09 -8.37 6.01
C GLN A 331 11.18 -9.38 7.16
N GLN A 332 10.13 -9.48 7.97
CA GLN A 332 10.10 -10.44 9.09
C GLN A 332 9.96 -11.88 8.59
N TYR A 333 9.21 -12.11 7.50
CA TYR A 333 9.17 -13.42 6.86
C TYR A 333 10.54 -13.81 6.27
N ASP A 334 11.23 -12.88 5.64
CA ASP A 334 12.59 -13.14 5.11
C ASP A 334 13.57 -13.51 6.22
N TYR A 335 13.46 -12.90 7.41
CA TYR A 335 14.22 -13.36 8.59
C TYR A 335 13.79 -14.75 9.04
N HIS A 336 12.47 -15.04 9.04
CA HIS A 336 11.93 -16.34 9.39
C HIS A 336 12.48 -17.43 8.46
N GLY A 337 12.40 -17.24 7.16
CA GLY A 337 12.90 -18.17 6.15
C GLY A 337 14.43 -18.27 6.11
N ALA A 338 15.14 -17.14 6.19
CA ALA A 338 16.60 -17.14 6.14
C ALA A 338 17.24 -17.86 7.34
N TYR A 339 16.67 -17.70 8.54
CA TYR A 339 17.28 -18.21 9.77
C TYR A 339 16.68 -19.51 10.29
N VAL A 340 15.92 -20.23 9.47
CA VAL A 340 15.32 -21.54 9.83
C VAL A 340 16.36 -22.52 10.39
N ASN A 341 17.55 -22.58 9.82
CA ASN A 341 18.69 -23.39 10.28
C ASN A 341 19.86 -22.51 10.81
N GLY A 342 19.57 -21.28 11.25
CA GLY A 342 20.53 -20.35 11.87
C GLY A 342 21.36 -19.53 10.87
N PHE A 343 22.09 -18.53 11.40
CA PHE A 343 22.80 -17.53 10.62
C PHE A 343 23.86 -18.12 9.64
N ILE A 344 24.62 -19.13 10.07
CA ILE A 344 25.67 -19.71 9.22
C ILE A 344 25.07 -20.45 8.02
N ASN A 345 23.93 -21.12 8.22
CA ASN A 345 23.22 -21.79 7.12
C ASN A 345 22.71 -20.77 6.10
N SER A 346 22.22 -19.61 6.52
CA SER A 346 21.71 -18.59 5.59
C SER A 346 22.80 -18.07 4.63
N LEU A 347 24.06 -18.11 5.03
CA LEU A 347 25.19 -17.63 4.22
C LEU A 347 25.82 -18.72 3.32
N PHE A 348 25.98 -19.94 3.83
CA PHE A 348 26.80 -20.96 3.18
C PHE A 348 26.02 -22.20 2.75
N GLY A 349 25.15 -22.73 3.60
CA GLY A 349 24.42 -23.98 3.33
C GLY A 349 23.14 -23.76 2.55
N GLN A 350 22.44 -22.69 2.84
CA GLN A 350 21.16 -22.25 2.30
C GLN A 350 20.09 -23.35 2.28
N ARG A 351 20.25 -24.34 3.16
CA ARG A 351 19.31 -25.46 3.26
C ARG A 351 18.00 -24.95 3.86
N ASP A 352 16.89 -25.25 3.17
CA ASP A 352 15.52 -24.88 3.55
C ASP A 352 15.32 -23.34 3.70
N VAL A 353 16.21 -22.54 3.09
CA VAL A 353 16.09 -21.07 3.12
C VAL A 353 15.06 -20.62 2.11
N THR A 354 14.10 -19.85 2.61
CA THR A 354 13.04 -19.24 1.80
C THR A 354 13.06 -17.72 1.94
N VAL A 355 12.54 -17.05 0.92
CA VAL A 355 12.37 -15.60 0.89
C VAL A 355 11.05 -15.27 0.18
N THR A 356 10.51 -14.09 0.46
CA THR A 356 9.36 -13.56 -0.28
C THR A 356 9.73 -13.26 -1.73
N THR A 357 8.76 -13.32 -2.63
CA THR A 357 8.92 -12.81 -4.01
C THR A 357 8.85 -11.29 -4.03
N GLU A 358 9.20 -10.68 -5.16
CA GLU A 358 9.06 -9.24 -5.34
C GLU A 358 7.57 -8.88 -5.53
N GLY A 359 7.09 -7.94 -4.75
CA GLY A 359 5.72 -7.44 -4.82
C GLY A 359 4.75 -8.12 -3.86
N TYR A 360 3.63 -7.47 -3.68
CA TYR A 360 2.53 -7.93 -2.83
C TYR A 360 1.22 -7.32 -3.29
N ASN A 361 0.10 -7.87 -2.80
CA ASN A 361 -1.22 -7.28 -2.99
C ASN A 361 -2.05 -7.48 -1.72
N TYR A 362 -3.19 -6.83 -1.66
CA TYR A 362 -4.11 -6.89 -0.54
C TYR A 362 -5.44 -7.51 -0.96
N ILE A 363 -5.99 -8.32 -0.07
CA ILE A 363 -7.30 -8.93 -0.23
C ILE A 363 -8.10 -8.76 1.05
N ALA A 364 -9.38 -8.41 0.93
CA ALA A 364 -10.30 -8.39 2.06
C ALA A 364 -10.83 -9.81 2.30
N ILE A 365 -10.70 -10.31 3.51
CA ILE A 365 -11.23 -11.61 3.93
C ILE A 365 -11.95 -11.40 5.26
N GLY A 366 -13.26 -11.68 5.28
CA GLY A 366 -14.09 -11.35 6.43
C GLY A 366 -14.17 -9.85 6.65
N ASP A 367 -13.75 -9.39 7.83
CA ASP A 367 -13.74 -7.97 8.22
C ASP A 367 -12.34 -7.33 8.20
N ASP A 368 -11.32 -8.05 7.72
CA ASP A 368 -9.92 -7.62 7.77
C ASP A 368 -9.29 -7.57 6.37
N VAL A 369 -8.24 -6.77 6.25
CA VAL A 369 -7.37 -6.74 5.07
C VAL A 369 -6.14 -7.63 5.31
N TYR A 370 -5.90 -8.53 4.37
CA TYR A 370 -4.74 -9.43 4.36
C TYR A 370 -3.76 -9.04 3.27
N MET A 371 -2.48 -9.01 3.60
CA MET A 371 -1.40 -8.93 2.63
C MET A 371 -1.10 -10.32 2.09
N TYR A 372 -0.91 -10.43 0.79
CA TYR A 372 -0.49 -11.62 0.07
C TYR A 372 0.85 -11.36 -0.64
N THR A 373 1.76 -12.34 -0.56
CA THR A 373 3.00 -12.39 -1.37
C THR A 373 3.43 -13.83 -1.57
N GLY A 374 4.08 -14.11 -2.70
CA GLY A 374 4.65 -15.41 -2.98
C GLY A 374 5.91 -15.69 -2.15
N VAL A 375 6.25 -16.95 -2.03
CA VAL A 375 7.45 -17.45 -1.36
C VAL A 375 8.23 -18.35 -2.29
N THR A 376 9.52 -18.11 -2.38
CA THR A 376 10.46 -18.89 -3.21
C THR A 376 11.67 -19.36 -2.42
N SER A 377 12.40 -20.32 -2.96
CA SER A 377 13.71 -20.70 -2.43
C SER A 377 14.78 -19.76 -2.98
N VAL A 378 15.75 -19.38 -2.16
CA VAL A 378 16.92 -18.59 -2.63
C VAL A 378 17.75 -19.26 -3.73
N VAL A 379 17.57 -20.53 -3.97
CA VAL A 379 18.29 -21.32 -4.99
C VAL A 379 17.49 -21.47 -6.28
N SER A 380 16.16 -21.31 -6.22
CA SER A 380 15.26 -21.54 -7.36
C SER A 380 14.53 -20.24 -7.72
N ASP A 381 15.11 -19.51 -8.65
CA ASP A 381 14.66 -18.15 -9.00
C ASP A 381 13.42 -18.09 -9.91
N GLU A 382 12.85 -19.21 -10.35
CA GLU A 382 11.81 -19.21 -11.38
C GLU A 382 10.43 -19.75 -10.92
N SER A 383 10.31 -20.26 -9.69
CA SER A 383 9.07 -20.84 -9.21
C SER A 383 8.79 -20.50 -7.76
N ASN A 384 7.52 -20.33 -7.43
CA ASN A 384 7.04 -20.25 -6.06
C ASN A 384 6.93 -21.65 -5.46
N ILE A 385 7.30 -21.77 -4.18
CA ILE A 385 7.04 -22.97 -3.37
C ILE A 385 5.71 -22.83 -2.61
N GLY A 386 5.23 -21.62 -2.45
CA GLY A 386 4.01 -21.28 -1.75
C GLY A 386 3.79 -19.79 -1.68
N PHE A 387 2.92 -19.38 -0.80
CA PHE A 387 2.66 -17.97 -0.52
C PHE A 387 2.21 -17.78 0.93
N ILE A 388 2.29 -16.55 1.40
CA ILE A 388 1.75 -16.17 2.70
C ILE A 388 0.55 -15.25 2.54
N LEU A 389 -0.43 -15.43 3.45
CA LEU A 389 -1.46 -14.46 3.77
C LEU A 389 -1.21 -13.95 5.19
N SER A 390 -1.15 -12.65 5.36
CA SER A 390 -0.92 -12.02 6.66
C SER A 390 -1.93 -10.92 6.93
N ASN A 391 -2.66 -11.06 8.02
CA ASN A 391 -3.62 -10.07 8.48
C ASN A 391 -2.91 -8.77 8.87
N GLN A 392 -3.30 -7.65 8.27
CA GLN A 392 -2.63 -6.37 8.46
C GLN A 392 -2.92 -5.73 9.83
N ARG A 393 -3.99 -6.13 10.52
CA ARG A 393 -4.33 -5.64 11.86
C ARG A 393 -3.67 -6.46 12.97
N THR A 394 -3.65 -7.80 12.83
CA THR A 394 -3.22 -8.72 13.90
C THR A 394 -1.83 -9.32 13.69
N LYS A 395 -1.31 -9.27 12.48
CA LYS A 395 -0.08 -9.95 12.02
C LYS A 395 -0.20 -11.50 12.04
N GLU A 396 -1.39 -12.07 12.15
CA GLU A 396 -1.56 -13.50 11.96
C GLU A 396 -1.14 -13.86 10.54
N THR A 397 -0.16 -14.77 10.43
CA THR A 397 0.44 -15.13 9.14
C THR A 397 0.36 -16.62 8.91
N ARG A 398 -0.20 -17.00 7.76
CA ARG A 398 -0.32 -18.38 7.30
C ARG A 398 0.50 -18.59 6.04
N PHE A 399 1.18 -19.71 5.99
CA PHE A 399 1.91 -20.17 4.81
C PHE A 399 1.12 -21.33 4.15
N TYR A 400 0.92 -21.20 2.86
CA TYR A 400 0.24 -22.19 2.04
C TYR A 400 1.21 -22.78 1.03
N LEU A 401 1.43 -24.08 1.13
CA LEU A 401 2.32 -24.82 0.22
C LEU A 401 1.61 -25.03 -1.13
N VAL A 402 1.85 -24.16 -2.08
CA VAL A 402 1.34 -24.22 -3.44
C VAL A 402 2.48 -23.98 -4.41
N ALA A 403 3.02 -25.06 -4.96
CA ALA A 403 4.08 -24.96 -5.95
C ALA A 403 3.53 -24.46 -7.28
N GLY A 404 4.16 -23.44 -7.86
CA GLY A 404 3.69 -22.88 -9.12
C GLY A 404 4.57 -21.79 -9.69
N ALA A 405 4.04 -21.09 -10.67
CA ALA A 405 4.72 -19.95 -11.30
C ALA A 405 4.79 -18.76 -10.36
N LYS A 406 5.83 -17.93 -10.51
CA LYS A 406 5.88 -16.61 -9.90
C LYS A 406 4.82 -15.68 -10.51
N GLU A 407 4.46 -14.69 -9.73
CA GLU A 407 3.47 -13.67 -10.11
C GLU A 407 3.81 -13.02 -11.45
N TYR A 408 5.06 -12.62 -11.65
CA TYR A 408 5.49 -11.99 -12.92
C TYR A 408 5.41 -12.94 -14.12
N SER A 409 5.66 -14.23 -13.94
CA SER A 409 5.49 -15.22 -15.01
C SER A 409 4.02 -15.40 -15.38
N ALA A 410 3.11 -15.32 -14.41
CA ALA A 410 1.67 -15.33 -14.65
C ALA A 410 1.21 -14.04 -15.36
N MET A 411 1.74 -12.86 -14.96
CA MET A 411 1.49 -11.59 -15.63
C MET A 411 1.93 -11.63 -17.10
N ASP A 412 3.12 -12.16 -17.38
CA ASP A 412 3.63 -12.32 -18.76
C ASP A 412 2.74 -13.27 -19.58
N SER A 413 2.26 -14.34 -18.96
CA SER A 413 1.34 -15.29 -19.62
C SER A 413 0.01 -14.63 -19.97
N ALA A 414 -0.56 -13.83 -19.05
CA ALA A 414 -1.79 -13.08 -19.30
C ALA A 414 -1.59 -12.01 -20.39
N GLN A 415 -0.52 -11.25 -20.34
CA GLN A 415 -0.17 -10.24 -21.36
C GLN A 415 0.06 -10.89 -22.74
N GLY A 416 0.62 -12.09 -22.76
CA GLY A 416 0.82 -12.88 -23.97
C GLY A 416 -0.49 -13.21 -24.71
N GLN A 417 -1.58 -13.49 -23.98
CA GLN A 417 -2.91 -13.77 -24.57
C GLN A 417 -3.52 -12.54 -25.29
N VAL A 418 -3.20 -11.34 -24.82
CA VAL A 418 -3.75 -10.08 -25.34
C VAL A 418 -2.65 -9.20 -25.99
N GLN A 419 -1.58 -9.81 -26.47
CA GLN A 419 -0.40 -9.12 -27.00
C GLN A 419 -0.75 -8.06 -28.07
N GLN A 420 -1.75 -8.31 -28.93
CA GLN A 420 -2.21 -7.37 -29.95
C GLN A 420 -2.80 -6.08 -29.37
N MET A 421 -3.33 -6.11 -28.15
CA MET A 421 -3.95 -4.97 -27.47
C MET A 421 -2.94 -4.14 -26.68
N LYS A 422 -1.75 -4.67 -26.42
CA LYS A 422 -0.67 -4.05 -25.64
C LYS A 422 -1.11 -3.64 -24.21
N TYR A 423 -1.95 -4.45 -23.62
CA TYR A 423 -2.36 -4.25 -22.21
C TYR A 423 -1.28 -4.73 -21.27
N THR A 424 -1.20 -4.08 -20.10
CA THR A 424 -0.29 -4.39 -19.01
C THR A 424 -1.07 -5.00 -17.86
N ALA A 425 -0.62 -6.13 -17.34
CA ALA A 425 -1.24 -6.78 -16.19
C ALA A 425 -0.90 -6.04 -14.88
N THR A 426 -1.86 -5.95 -13.97
CA THR A 426 -1.61 -5.58 -12.57
C THR A 426 -0.92 -6.72 -11.84
N PHE A 427 -0.26 -6.42 -10.69
CA PHE A 427 0.20 -7.49 -9.81
C PHE A 427 -1.01 -8.35 -9.37
N PRO A 428 -0.91 -9.69 -9.46
CA PRO A 428 -2.08 -10.55 -9.27
C PRO A 428 -2.58 -10.60 -7.83
N LEU A 429 -3.86 -10.91 -7.68
CA LEU A 429 -4.43 -11.44 -6.46
C LEU A 429 -4.43 -12.96 -6.53
N LEU A 430 -4.24 -13.61 -5.39
CA LEU A 430 -4.42 -15.05 -5.28
C LEU A 430 -5.85 -15.35 -4.81
N LEU A 431 -6.59 -16.07 -5.63
CA LEU A 431 -7.97 -16.47 -5.37
C LEU A 431 -8.07 -17.99 -5.36
N ASN A 432 -9.07 -18.50 -4.65
CA ASN A 432 -9.53 -19.88 -4.78
C ASN A 432 -10.70 -19.91 -5.78
N ILE A 433 -10.53 -20.63 -6.89
CA ILE A 433 -11.58 -20.84 -7.90
C ILE A 433 -11.73 -22.34 -8.13
N SER A 434 -12.83 -22.91 -7.70
CA SER A 434 -13.08 -24.37 -7.79
C SER A 434 -11.95 -25.21 -7.20
N ASP A 435 -11.52 -24.89 -5.99
CA ASP A 435 -10.39 -25.50 -5.26
C ASP A 435 -9.04 -25.40 -5.99
N GLN A 436 -8.93 -24.51 -7.00
CA GLN A 436 -7.70 -24.25 -7.73
C GLN A 436 -7.11 -22.90 -7.32
N PRO A 437 -5.85 -22.86 -6.84
CA PRO A 437 -5.16 -21.60 -6.62
C PRO A 437 -4.97 -20.87 -7.96
N THR A 438 -5.50 -19.66 -8.02
CA THR A 438 -5.65 -18.90 -9.25
C THR A 438 -5.14 -17.47 -9.06
N TYR A 439 -4.26 -17.03 -9.95
CA TYR A 439 -3.89 -15.63 -10.06
C TYR A 439 -4.94 -14.86 -10.86
N PHE A 440 -5.57 -13.91 -10.22
CA PHE A 440 -6.48 -12.95 -10.84
C PHE A 440 -5.78 -11.62 -11.04
N MET A 441 -5.94 -10.99 -12.19
CA MET A 441 -5.32 -9.70 -12.50
C MET A 441 -6.18 -8.88 -13.47
N ALA A 442 -6.11 -7.55 -13.33
CA ALA A 442 -6.68 -6.63 -14.30
C ALA A 442 -5.66 -6.34 -15.42
N LEU A 443 -6.15 -6.17 -16.63
CA LEU A 443 -5.38 -5.80 -17.81
C LEU A 443 -5.72 -4.36 -18.19
N LYS A 444 -4.71 -3.48 -18.17
CA LYS A 444 -4.86 -2.03 -18.35
C LYS A 444 -4.29 -1.56 -19.67
N ASP A 445 -4.92 -0.54 -20.24
CA ASP A 445 -4.41 0.16 -21.39
C ASP A 445 -3.28 1.16 -21.04
N ALA A 446 -2.74 1.84 -22.04
CA ALA A 446 -1.68 2.84 -21.86
C ALA A 446 -2.13 4.09 -21.04
N ALA A 447 -3.44 4.25 -20.80
CA ALA A 447 -3.99 5.30 -19.95
C ALA A 447 -4.20 4.83 -18.50
N GLU A 448 -3.69 3.63 -18.14
CA GLU A 448 -3.87 2.98 -16.83
C GLU A 448 -5.33 2.66 -16.48
N LEU A 449 -6.20 2.51 -17.49
CA LEU A 449 -7.59 2.12 -17.31
C LEU A 449 -7.74 0.62 -17.51
N VAL A 450 -8.47 -0.03 -16.62
CA VAL A 450 -8.81 -1.46 -16.73
C VAL A 450 -9.70 -1.67 -17.95
N LYS A 451 -9.34 -2.64 -18.79
CA LYS A 451 -10.04 -2.99 -20.04
C LYS A 451 -10.48 -4.45 -20.09
N MET A 452 -9.75 -5.33 -19.44
CA MET A 452 -10.03 -6.76 -19.39
C MET A 452 -9.51 -7.33 -18.07
N TYR A 453 -9.84 -8.58 -17.82
CA TYR A 453 -9.38 -9.36 -16.68
C TYR A 453 -8.73 -10.65 -17.17
N ALA A 454 -7.83 -11.18 -16.38
CA ALA A 454 -7.20 -12.47 -16.65
C ALA A 454 -7.16 -13.34 -15.39
N MET A 455 -7.37 -14.63 -15.56
CA MET A 455 -7.16 -15.67 -14.57
C MET A 455 -6.12 -16.67 -15.07
N VAL A 456 -5.14 -16.95 -14.22
CA VAL A 456 -4.01 -17.83 -14.54
C VAL A 456 -3.89 -18.88 -13.44
N ASN A 457 -3.87 -20.15 -13.81
CA ASN A 457 -3.69 -21.22 -12.82
C ASN A 457 -2.26 -21.18 -12.26
N VAL A 458 -2.12 -21.17 -10.93
CA VAL A 458 -0.83 -21.04 -10.26
C VAL A 458 0.09 -22.21 -10.60
N SER A 459 -0.42 -23.43 -10.56
CA SER A 459 0.36 -24.64 -10.82
C SER A 459 0.66 -24.87 -12.31
N GLN A 460 -0.24 -24.41 -13.18
CA GLN A 460 -0.15 -24.55 -14.63
C GLN A 460 -0.37 -23.20 -15.34
N TYR A 461 0.61 -22.32 -15.24
CA TYR A 461 0.53 -20.92 -15.72
C TYR A 461 0.26 -20.78 -17.25
N GLN A 462 0.24 -21.88 -17.97
CA GLN A 462 -0.19 -21.94 -19.39
C GLN A 462 -1.73 -21.95 -19.50
N ILE A 463 -2.45 -22.29 -18.43
CA ILE A 463 -3.90 -22.19 -18.35
C ILE A 463 -4.23 -20.75 -18.02
N VAL A 464 -4.61 -20.01 -19.05
CA VAL A 464 -4.95 -18.59 -18.98
C VAL A 464 -6.32 -18.38 -19.59
N ALA A 465 -7.20 -17.72 -18.85
CA ALA A 465 -8.46 -17.19 -19.37
C ALA A 465 -8.45 -15.67 -19.32
N THR A 466 -9.15 -15.05 -20.25
CA THR A 466 -9.38 -13.60 -20.28
C THR A 466 -10.87 -13.31 -20.51
N GLY A 467 -11.32 -12.15 -20.03
CA GLY A 467 -12.70 -11.69 -20.23
C GLY A 467 -12.81 -10.19 -20.06
N ASP A 468 -13.83 -9.58 -20.67
CA ASP A 468 -14.10 -8.14 -20.56
C ASP A 468 -14.74 -7.80 -19.19
N THR A 469 -15.33 -8.79 -18.52
CA THR A 469 -15.83 -8.72 -17.14
C THR A 469 -15.21 -9.82 -16.31
N VAL A 470 -15.21 -9.67 -14.98
CA VAL A 470 -14.72 -10.71 -14.05
C VAL A 470 -15.52 -12.00 -14.26
N ALA A 471 -16.85 -11.90 -14.32
CA ALA A 471 -17.72 -13.03 -14.51
C ALA A 471 -17.44 -13.80 -15.81
N SER A 472 -17.26 -13.07 -16.94
CA SER A 472 -16.91 -13.71 -18.22
C SER A 472 -15.50 -14.34 -18.19
N CYS A 473 -14.56 -13.71 -17.49
CA CYS A 473 -13.21 -14.26 -17.31
C CYS A 473 -13.25 -15.56 -16.51
N GLU A 474 -13.97 -15.57 -15.39
CA GLU A 474 -14.11 -16.75 -14.53
C GLU A 474 -14.86 -17.88 -15.24
N ALA A 475 -15.96 -17.59 -15.93
CA ALA A 475 -16.67 -18.62 -16.72
C ALA A 475 -15.77 -19.25 -17.78
N ASN A 476 -14.97 -18.44 -18.50
CA ASN A 476 -13.98 -18.94 -19.43
C ASN A 476 -12.90 -19.80 -18.73
N TYR A 477 -12.47 -19.38 -17.55
CA TYR A 477 -11.46 -20.09 -16.78
C TYR A 477 -11.97 -21.45 -16.31
N ARG A 478 -13.15 -21.51 -15.67
CA ARG A 478 -13.78 -22.76 -15.22
C ARG A 478 -13.97 -23.74 -16.39
N ARG A 479 -14.40 -23.24 -17.56
CA ARG A 479 -14.52 -24.07 -18.77
C ARG A 479 -13.18 -24.66 -19.19
N ILE A 480 -12.10 -23.86 -19.21
CA ILE A 480 -10.75 -24.35 -19.55
C ILE A 480 -10.26 -25.37 -18.51
N LEU A 481 -10.52 -25.14 -17.21
CA LEU A 481 -10.19 -26.10 -16.17
C LEU A 481 -10.88 -27.47 -16.38
N ALA A 482 -12.18 -27.44 -16.74
CA ALA A 482 -12.92 -28.68 -17.06
C ALA A 482 -12.38 -29.37 -18.32
N GLU A 483 -12.09 -28.62 -19.39
CA GLU A 483 -11.46 -29.17 -20.61
C GLU A 483 -10.10 -29.84 -20.33
N LYS A 484 -9.37 -29.35 -19.31
CA LYS A 484 -8.10 -29.93 -18.83
C LYS A 484 -8.27 -31.04 -17.80
N GLY A 485 -9.51 -31.30 -17.35
CA GLY A 485 -9.83 -32.32 -16.35
C GLY A 485 -9.37 -31.95 -14.94
N LEU A 486 -9.19 -30.68 -14.63
CA LEU A 486 -8.82 -30.18 -13.29
C LEU A 486 -10.04 -29.97 -12.40
N VAL A 487 -11.20 -29.75 -12.99
CA VAL A 487 -12.50 -29.64 -12.32
C VAL A 487 -13.53 -30.49 -13.06
N SER A 488 -14.65 -30.81 -12.43
CA SER A 488 -15.72 -31.55 -13.11
C SER A 488 -16.43 -30.65 -14.15
N ALA A 489 -17.09 -31.26 -15.13
CA ALA A 489 -17.88 -30.51 -16.10
C ALA A 489 -19.11 -29.85 -15.44
N ASP A 490 -19.66 -30.48 -14.41
CA ASP A 490 -20.78 -29.92 -13.65
C ASP A 490 -20.35 -28.65 -12.87
N ASP A 491 -19.15 -28.63 -12.30
CA ASP A 491 -18.60 -27.45 -11.62
C ASP A 491 -18.33 -26.29 -12.60
N ALA A 492 -18.01 -26.59 -13.87
CA ALA A 492 -17.78 -25.57 -14.89
C ALA A 492 -19.06 -24.83 -15.31
N ASP A 493 -20.21 -25.48 -15.16
CA ASP A 493 -21.52 -24.93 -15.55
C ASP A 493 -22.29 -24.29 -14.37
N LEU A 494 -21.75 -24.38 -13.14
CA LEU A 494 -22.38 -23.73 -11.97
C LEU A 494 -22.39 -22.21 -12.13
N PRO A 495 -23.45 -21.53 -11.67
CA PRO A 495 -23.45 -20.08 -11.54
C PRO A 495 -22.28 -19.64 -10.65
N LEU A 496 -21.66 -18.53 -11.02
CA LEU A 496 -20.57 -17.96 -10.20
C LEU A 496 -21.14 -17.47 -8.87
N THR A 497 -20.32 -17.48 -7.83
CA THR A 497 -20.71 -16.94 -6.52
C THR A 497 -21.13 -15.47 -6.67
N GLY A 498 -22.34 -15.12 -6.20
CA GLY A 498 -22.93 -13.78 -6.38
C GLY A 498 -23.62 -13.55 -7.75
N GLN A 499 -23.72 -14.59 -8.59
CA GLN A 499 -24.58 -14.57 -9.78
C GLN A 499 -25.91 -15.28 -9.51
N SER A 500 -26.97 -14.71 -10.08
CA SER A 500 -28.27 -15.35 -10.19
C SER A 500 -28.57 -15.71 -11.64
N GLU A 501 -29.36 -16.75 -11.83
CA GLU A 501 -29.84 -17.15 -13.13
C GLU A 501 -31.36 -17.06 -13.16
N VAL A 502 -31.89 -16.42 -14.20
CA VAL A 502 -33.34 -16.37 -14.49
C VAL A 502 -33.60 -16.91 -15.88
N SER A 503 -34.60 -17.77 -15.99
CA SER A 503 -35.04 -18.32 -17.28
C SER A 503 -36.46 -17.86 -17.59
N GLY A 504 -36.70 -17.50 -18.85
CA GLY A 504 -38.00 -17.04 -19.27
C GLY A 504 -38.10 -16.79 -20.78
N VAL A 505 -39.26 -16.29 -21.22
CA VAL A 505 -39.50 -15.90 -22.60
C VAL A 505 -39.27 -14.39 -22.74
N LEU A 506 -38.51 -13.98 -23.74
CA LEU A 506 -38.26 -12.57 -24.01
C LEU A 506 -39.52 -11.83 -24.37
N ALA A 507 -39.92 -10.85 -23.57
CA ALA A 507 -41.09 -9.99 -23.76
C ALA A 507 -40.74 -8.69 -24.47
N ASP A 508 -39.52 -8.17 -24.28
CA ASP A 508 -39.04 -6.92 -24.86
C ASP A 508 -37.55 -6.97 -25.12
N ILE A 509 -37.10 -6.42 -26.24
CA ILE A 509 -35.69 -6.29 -26.62
C ILE A 509 -35.48 -4.88 -27.17
N ARG A 510 -34.55 -4.15 -26.57
CA ARG A 510 -34.15 -2.81 -27.02
C ARG A 510 -32.64 -2.74 -27.15
N SER A 511 -32.17 -1.88 -28.04
CA SER A 511 -30.75 -1.60 -28.18
C SER A 511 -30.48 -0.10 -28.12
N ALA A 512 -29.38 0.28 -27.51
CA ALA A 512 -28.88 1.65 -27.48
C ALA A 512 -27.37 1.63 -27.70
N VAL A 513 -26.82 2.70 -28.28
CA VAL A 513 -25.38 2.90 -28.38
C VAL A 513 -24.96 3.83 -27.25
N VAL A 514 -24.15 3.32 -26.33
CA VAL A 514 -23.62 4.05 -25.20
C VAL A 514 -22.10 3.97 -25.26
N ASP A 515 -21.42 5.11 -25.28
CA ASP A 515 -19.97 5.23 -25.37
C ASP A 515 -19.33 4.42 -26.52
N GLY A 516 -20.04 4.36 -27.66
CA GLY A 516 -19.60 3.63 -28.85
C GLY A 516 -19.88 2.12 -28.84
N ASN A 517 -20.41 1.56 -27.73
CA ASN A 517 -20.80 0.16 -27.60
C ASN A 517 -22.32 -0.01 -27.80
N THR A 518 -22.73 -1.06 -28.49
CA THR A 518 -24.15 -1.42 -28.59
C THR A 518 -24.53 -2.25 -27.36
N LEU A 519 -25.44 -1.71 -26.54
CA LEU A 519 -26.03 -2.40 -25.40
C LEU A 519 -27.43 -2.90 -25.78
N CYS A 520 -27.69 -4.17 -25.44
CA CYS A 520 -29.01 -4.79 -25.61
C CYS A 520 -29.69 -4.91 -24.24
N TYR A 521 -30.91 -4.39 -24.16
CA TYR A 521 -31.75 -4.42 -22.96
C TYR A 521 -32.84 -5.47 -23.17
N LEU A 522 -32.83 -6.52 -22.38
CA LEU A 522 -33.70 -7.66 -22.47
C LEU A 522 -34.66 -7.68 -21.29
N ARG A 523 -35.94 -7.95 -21.50
CA ARG A 523 -36.93 -8.13 -20.44
C ARG A 523 -37.69 -9.42 -20.64
N LEU A 524 -37.81 -10.19 -19.57
CA LEU A 524 -38.55 -11.44 -19.58
C LEU A 524 -40.06 -11.21 -19.32
N THR A 525 -40.88 -12.14 -19.75
CA THR A 525 -42.34 -12.09 -19.54
C THR A 525 -42.63 -12.26 -18.03
N GLY A 526 -43.30 -11.26 -17.46
CA GLY A 526 -43.64 -11.26 -16.03
C GLY A 526 -42.55 -10.73 -15.11
N ASP A 527 -41.41 -10.30 -15.65
CA ASP A 527 -40.34 -9.69 -14.90
C ASP A 527 -40.36 -8.16 -15.05
N GLU A 528 -40.08 -7.42 -14.00
CA GLU A 528 -40.00 -5.95 -13.99
C GLU A 528 -38.60 -5.44 -14.34
N HIS A 529 -37.57 -6.32 -14.30
CA HIS A 529 -36.18 -5.96 -14.56
C HIS A 529 -35.86 -5.95 -16.06
N TYR A 530 -34.93 -5.08 -16.44
CA TYR A 530 -34.22 -5.13 -17.71
C TYR A 530 -32.81 -5.67 -17.48
N TYR A 531 -32.42 -6.66 -18.24
CA TYR A 531 -31.11 -7.26 -18.26
C TYR A 531 -30.32 -6.65 -19.41
N VAL A 532 -29.22 -5.95 -19.11
CA VAL A 532 -28.40 -5.28 -20.12
C VAL A 532 -27.12 -6.08 -20.39
N ILE A 533 -26.85 -6.33 -21.67
CA ILE A 533 -25.63 -7.00 -22.12
C ILE A 533 -25.05 -6.28 -23.33
N SER A 534 -23.70 -6.22 -23.41
CA SER A 534 -23.02 -5.62 -24.56
C SER A 534 -22.99 -6.59 -25.76
N ALA A 535 -23.32 -6.08 -26.93
CA ALA A 535 -23.16 -6.84 -28.17
C ALA A 535 -21.68 -7.14 -28.51
N ALA A 536 -20.75 -6.40 -27.95
CA ALA A 536 -19.32 -6.70 -28.04
C ALA A 536 -18.94 -7.91 -27.19
N GLN A 537 -19.55 -8.05 -26.01
CA GLN A 537 -19.35 -9.18 -25.09
C GLN A 537 -19.98 -10.46 -25.65
N GLN A 538 -21.21 -10.36 -26.14
CA GLN A 538 -21.95 -11.48 -26.74
C GLN A 538 -22.62 -11.07 -28.04
N PRO A 539 -21.96 -11.21 -29.20
CA PRO A 539 -22.52 -10.78 -30.49
C PRO A 539 -23.85 -11.45 -30.86
N GLU A 540 -24.08 -12.66 -30.34
CA GLU A 540 -25.31 -13.43 -30.63
C GLU A 540 -26.58 -12.77 -30.08
N VAL A 541 -26.47 -11.86 -29.11
CA VAL A 541 -27.65 -11.19 -28.53
C VAL A 541 -28.43 -10.36 -29.55
N VAL A 542 -27.77 -9.88 -30.62
CA VAL A 542 -28.42 -9.07 -31.65
C VAL A 542 -29.37 -9.87 -32.55
N ILE A 543 -29.27 -11.21 -32.53
CA ILE A 543 -30.16 -12.09 -33.33
C ILE A 543 -31.29 -12.71 -32.49
N PHE A 544 -31.41 -12.32 -31.21
CA PHE A 544 -32.53 -12.79 -30.37
C PHE A 544 -33.78 -12.02 -30.73
N ASN A 545 -34.92 -12.68 -30.58
CA ASN A 545 -36.23 -12.11 -30.91
C ASN A 545 -37.18 -12.20 -29.72
N VAL A 546 -38.15 -11.31 -29.67
CA VAL A 546 -39.27 -11.41 -28.72
C VAL A 546 -39.94 -12.75 -28.95
N GLY A 547 -40.16 -13.52 -27.87
CA GLY A 547 -40.69 -14.86 -27.90
C GLY A 547 -39.63 -15.97 -27.80
N ASP A 548 -38.34 -15.65 -27.92
CA ASP A 548 -37.29 -16.64 -27.65
C ASP A 548 -37.26 -17.02 -26.16
N SER A 549 -37.07 -18.30 -25.87
CA SER A 549 -36.80 -18.79 -24.50
C SER A 549 -35.33 -18.66 -24.22
N VAL A 550 -34.99 -17.97 -23.14
CA VAL A 550 -33.61 -17.69 -22.75
C VAL A 550 -33.37 -17.95 -21.26
N ALA A 551 -32.13 -18.28 -20.90
CA ALA A 551 -31.60 -18.20 -19.55
C ALA A 551 -30.61 -17.03 -19.52
N ILE A 552 -30.75 -16.17 -18.52
CA ILE A 552 -29.92 -14.96 -18.33
C ILE A 552 -29.21 -15.14 -16.98
N ARG A 553 -27.88 -15.08 -17.00
CA ARG A 553 -27.05 -14.99 -15.80
C ARG A 553 -26.69 -13.53 -15.56
N TYR A 554 -26.84 -13.06 -14.35
CA TYR A 554 -26.65 -11.66 -13.97
C TYR A 554 -26.16 -11.51 -12.55
N ALA A 555 -25.50 -10.37 -12.27
CA ALA A 555 -25.13 -9.99 -10.92
C ALA A 555 -26.35 -9.52 -10.12
N GLU A 556 -26.54 -10.03 -8.90
CA GLU A 556 -27.54 -9.50 -7.98
C GLU A 556 -27.11 -8.12 -7.47
N VAL A 557 -27.73 -7.07 -8.04
CA VAL A 557 -27.55 -5.68 -7.60
C VAL A 557 -28.94 -5.06 -7.44
N GLU A 558 -29.11 -4.20 -6.44
CA GLU A 558 -30.38 -3.45 -6.29
C GLU A 558 -30.60 -2.51 -7.49
N GLY A 559 -31.70 -2.68 -8.21
CA GLY A 559 -32.05 -1.82 -9.31
C GLY A 559 -33.03 -2.44 -10.32
N THR A 560 -33.63 -1.62 -11.18
CA THR A 560 -34.52 -2.07 -12.26
C THR A 560 -33.76 -2.48 -13.52
N ILE A 561 -32.50 -2.13 -13.65
CA ILE A 561 -31.62 -2.50 -14.76
C ILE A 561 -30.44 -3.28 -14.16
N LEU A 562 -30.35 -4.56 -14.54
CA LEU A 562 -29.36 -5.50 -14.06
C LEU A 562 -28.36 -5.81 -15.19
N THR A 563 -27.09 -5.87 -14.88
CA THR A 563 -26.07 -6.26 -15.87
C THR A 563 -26.08 -7.77 -16.06
N ALA A 564 -26.32 -8.20 -17.29
CA ALA A 564 -26.26 -9.62 -17.65
C ALA A 564 -24.84 -10.00 -18.07
N ASP A 565 -24.37 -11.12 -17.55
CA ASP A 565 -23.06 -11.69 -17.87
C ASP A 565 -23.15 -12.62 -19.09
N SER A 566 -24.26 -13.33 -19.23
CA SER A 566 -24.53 -14.18 -20.39
C SER A 566 -26.04 -14.36 -20.64
N VAL A 567 -26.39 -14.62 -21.89
CA VAL A 567 -27.75 -14.93 -22.32
C VAL A 567 -27.71 -16.13 -23.25
N THR A 568 -28.31 -17.24 -22.85
CA THR A 568 -28.33 -18.48 -23.63
C THR A 568 -29.75 -18.81 -24.09
N ARG A 569 -29.91 -19.29 -25.33
CA ARG A 569 -31.21 -19.84 -25.78
C ARG A 569 -31.44 -21.18 -25.12
N THR A 570 -32.56 -21.31 -24.43
CA THR A 570 -33.03 -22.61 -23.92
C THR A 570 -33.99 -23.23 -24.95
N ALA A 571 -33.96 -24.58 -25.08
CA ALA A 571 -34.94 -25.26 -25.92
C ALA A 571 -36.33 -25.00 -25.35
N ALA A 572 -37.26 -24.58 -26.22
CA ALA A 572 -38.63 -24.33 -25.83
C ALA A 572 -39.19 -25.59 -25.10
N GLN A 573 -39.59 -25.43 -23.85
CA GLN A 573 -40.34 -26.48 -23.16
C GLN A 573 -41.66 -26.67 -23.95
N THR A 574 -41.75 -27.74 -24.71
CA THR A 574 -43.02 -28.16 -25.31
C THR A 574 -43.97 -28.41 -24.15
N ALA A 575 -45.01 -27.58 -24.06
CA ALA A 575 -46.10 -27.81 -23.12
C ALA A 575 -46.65 -29.25 -23.30
N PRO A 576 -46.96 -29.96 -22.21
CA PRO A 576 -47.50 -31.31 -22.33
C PRO A 576 -48.78 -31.26 -23.15
N VAL A 577 -48.82 -32.02 -24.24
CA VAL A 577 -50.03 -32.24 -25.06
C VAL A 577 -51.03 -32.88 -24.12
N VAL A 578 -52.12 -32.15 -23.81
CA VAL A 578 -53.30 -32.74 -23.15
C VAL A 578 -53.97 -33.63 -24.20
N GLU A 579 -53.79 -34.94 -24.11
CA GLU A 579 -54.59 -35.94 -24.83
C GLU A 579 -56.06 -35.77 -24.41
N GLU A 580 -56.86 -35.15 -25.25
CA GLU A 580 -58.33 -35.28 -25.16
C GLU A 580 -58.70 -36.74 -25.36
N THR A 581 -59.05 -37.40 -24.29
CA THR A 581 -59.71 -38.70 -24.35
C THR A 581 -61.11 -38.51 -24.89
N GLU A 582 -61.31 -38.85 -26.17
CA GLU A 582 -62.63 -39.09 -26.76
C GLU A 582 -63.33 -40.21 -25.97
N THR A 583 -64.36 -39.86 -25.21
CA THR A 583 -65.32 -40.82 -24.69
C THR A 583 -66.28 -41.18 -25.79
N ASP A 584 -66.05 -42.33 -26.38
CA ASP A 584 -67.01 -43.02 -27.28
C ASP A 584 -68.21 -43.43 -26.46
N GLY A 585 -69.36 -42.82 -26.72
CA GLY A 585 -70.66 -43.17 -26.12
C GLY A 585 -71.44 -44.07 -27.06
N ALA A 586 -71.44 -45.35 -26.79
CA ALA A 586 -72.29 -46.29 -27.47
C ALA A 586 -73.59 -46.51 -26.71
N ALA A 587 -74.70 -46.51 -27.46
CA ALA A 587 -76.05 -47.01 -27.30
C ALA A 587 -77.15 -46.04 -26.92
#